data_14b947976ae6dbb5764608503e8f425d
#
_entry.id   14b947976ae6dbb5764608503e8f425d
#
_cell.length_a   1.000
_cell.length_b   1.000
_cell.length_c   1.000
_cell.angle_alpha   90.00
_cell.angle_beta   90.00
_cell.angle_gamma   90.00
#
_symmetry.space_group_name_H-M   'P 1'
#
loop_
_entity.id
_entity.type
_entity.pdbx_description
1 polymer ?
#
loop_
_entity_poly.entity_id
_entity_poly.type
_entity_poly.pdbx_seq_one_letter_code
_entity_poly.pdbx_strand_id
1 'polypeptide(L)'
;MKKTQGFSLIELLVVVAIIGVLAAVGIVGYQQYIDNTKGDVAKTNAQSFERWIQSTQIARSGGLTVQPSACEKKAGSLTDCFTTVLTAAGAPFEKFKNPYTSSGANIFAYDNSTTAFTEGQPCTGRTWNSGSTDNGSNITSAISDAFNTYGLIVIQNLDNASADLNRTDNSLKVGYCDGDGNFKIVADNISF
;
A
#
# COMPACT_ATOMS: atom_id res chain seq x y z
N MET A 1 -58.58 -35.65 9.28
CA MET A 1 -57.16 -35.89 8.94
C MET A 1 -56.71 -34.80 7.97
N LYS A 2 -55.79 -33.90 8.36
CA LYS A 2 -55.21 -32.89 7.45
C LYS A 2 -54.23 -33.61 6.54
N LYS A 3 -54.43 -33.55 5.23
CA LYS A 3 -53.48 -34.03 4.23
C LYS A 3 -52.27 -33.08 4.25
N THR A 4 -51.11 -33.54 4.67
CA THR A 4 -49.82 -32.87 4.45
C THR A 4 -49.46 -33.00 2.98
N GLN A 5 -49.52 -31.91 2.24
CA GLN A 5 -49.00 -31.87 0.88
C GLN A 5 -47.47 -31.86 0.97
N GLY A 6 -46.82 -32.87 0.45
CA GLY A 6 -45.38 -32.96 0.30
C GLY A 6 -44.91 -32.17 -0.92
N PHE A 7 -43.68 -31.62 -0.87
CA PHE A 7 -43.02 -30.98 -2.02
C PHE A 7 -42.84 -31.99 -3.17
N SER A 8 -43.10 -31.53 -4.37
CA SER A 8 -42.81 -32.30 -5.58
C SER A 8 -41.29 -32.29 -5.84
N LEU A 9 -40.74 -33.40 -6.31
CA LEU A 9 -39.33 -33.55 -6.65
C LEU A 9 -38.89 -32.52 -7.69
N ILE A 10 -39.77 -32.16 -8.63
CA ILE A 10 -39.49 -31.15 -9.65
C ILE A 10 -39.42 -29.73 -9.05
N GLU A 11 -40.25 -29.39 -8.06
CA GLU A 11 -40.19 -28.09 -7.37
C GLU A 11 -38.85 -27.92 -6.65
N LEU A 12 -38.36 -28.97 -5.99
CA LEU A 12 -37.07 -28.93 -5.33
C LEU A 12 -35.93 -28.78 -6.35
N LEU A 13 -36.00 -29.50 -7.48
CA LEU A 13 -35.00 -29.47 -8.53
C LEU A 13 -34.87 -28.06 -9.15
N VAL A 14 -36.01 -27.41 -9.44
CA VAL A 14 -36.04 -26.06 -10.00
C VAL A 14 -35.46 -25.04 -9.01
N VAL A 15 -35.81 -25.15 -7.74
CA VAL A 15 -35.28 -24.24 -6.70
C VAL A 15 -33.75 -24.34 -6.57
N VAL A 16 -33.21 -25.56 -6.51
CA VAL A 16 -31.74 -25.71 -6.39
C VAL A 16 -31.01 -25.27 -7.66
N ALA A 17 -31.61 -25.43 -8.83
CA ALA A 17 -31.08 -24.95 -10.08
C ALA A 17 -30.97 -23.40 -10.09
N ILE A 18 -32.03 -22.70 -9.67
CA ILE A 18 -32.08 -21.26 -9.61
C ILE A 18 -31.05 -20.75 -8.58
N ILE A 19 -31.00 -21.31 -7.37
CA ILE A 19 -30.05 -20.95 -6.34
C ILE A 19 -28.62 -21.18 -6.84
N GLY A 20 -28.35 -22.29 -7.53
CA GLY A 20 -27.03 -22.58 -8.09
C GLY A 20 -26.56 -21.52 -9.09
N VAL A 21 -27.42 -21.08 -9.99
CA VAL A 21 -27.09 -20.02 -10.95
C VAL A 21 -26.86 -18.68 -10.24
N LEU A 22 -27.76 -18.32 -9.31
CA LEU A 22 -27.61 -17.06 -8.57
C LEU A 22 -26.34 -17.04 -7.71
N ALA A 23 -26.00 -18.16 -7.06
CA ALA A 23 -24.77 -18.29 -6.28
C ALA A 23 -23.52 -18.15 -7.17
N ALA A 24 -23.51 -18.77 -8.35
CA ALA A 24 -22.38 -18.68 -9.27
C ALA A 24 -22.10 -17.23 -9.70
N VAL A 25 -23.13 -16.48 -10.09
CA VAL A 25 -23.00 -15.07 -10.47
C VAL A 25 -22.61 -14.19 -9.25
N GLY A 26 -23.20 -14.49 -8.09
CA GLY A 26 -22.94 -13.74 -6.86
C GLY A 26 -21.50 -13.86 -6.39
N ILE A 27 -20.88 -15.04 -6.48
CA ILE A 27 -19.49 -15.27 -6.06
C ILE A 27 -18.52 -14.44 -6.91
N VAL A 28 -18.67 -14.44 -8.23
CA VAL A 28 -17.80 -13.68 -9.13
C VAL A 28 -17.90 -12.17 -8.87
N GLY A 29 -19.13 -11.65 -8.74
CA GLY A 29 -19.35 -10.23 -8.45
C GLY A 29 -18.78 -9.81 -7.07
N TYR A 30 -18.88 -10.68 -6.07
CA TYR A 30 -18.34 -10.44 -4.75
C TYR A 30 -16.80 -10.39 -4.75
N GLN A 31 -16.14 -11.30 -5.46
CA GLN A 31 -14.68 -11.30 -5.58
C GLN A 31 -14.18 -10.00 -6.22
N GLN A 32 -14.80 -9.59 -7.33
CA GLN A 32 -14.43 -8.34 -7.99
C GLN A 32 -14.64 -7.11 -7.09
N TYR A 33 -15.71 -7.08 -6.31
CA TYR A 33 -15.96 -6.03 -5.33
C TYR A 33 -14.87 -5.97 -4.26
N ILE A 34 -14.46 -7.11 -3.72
CA ILE A 34 -13.38 -7.18 -2.72
C ILE A 34 -12.05 -6.70 -3.30
N ASP A 35 -11.70 -7.10 -4.52
CA ASP A 35 -10.44 -6.70 -5.14
C ASP A 35 -10.41 -5.19 -5.44
N ASN A 36 -11.51 -4.61 -5.92
CA ASN A 36 -11.64 -3.17 -6.07
C ASN A 36 -11.49 -2.44 -4.73
N THR A 37 -12.14 -2.95 -3.67
CA THR A 37 -12.05 -2.35 -2.33
C THR A 37 -10.62 -2.37 -1.79
N LYS A 38 -9.88 -3.46 -2.00
CA LYS A 38 -8.45 -3.54 -1.64
C LYS A 38 -7.62 -2.49 -2.37
N GLY A 39 -7.85 -2.31 -3.67
CA GLY A 39 -7.20 -1.28 -4.47
C GLY A 39 -7.46 0.12 -3.94
N ASP A 40 -8.71 0.43 -3.60
CA ASP A 40 -9.10 1.73 -3.03
C ASP A 40 -8.46 1.98 -1.66
N VAL A 41 -8.33 0.95 -0.82
CA VAL A 41 -7.62 1.04 0.47
C VAL A 41 -6.14 1.33 0.25
N ALA A 42 -5.47 0.62 -0.65
CA ALA A 42 -4.06 0.86 -0.96
C ALA A 42 -3.83 2.29 -1.47
N LYS A 43 -4.67 2.76 -2.39
CA LYS A 43 -4.66 4.14 -2.89
C LYS A 43 -4.85 5.16 -1.78
N THR A 44 -5.84 4.95 -0.92
CA THR A 44 -6.15 5.86 0.19
C THR A 44 -5.02 5.93 1.20
N ASN A 45 -4.38 4.80 1.49
CA ASN A 45 -3.20 4.73 2.35
C ASN A 45 -2.05 5.55 1.76
N ALA A 46 -1.74 5.38 0.47
CA ALA A 46 -0.69 6.13 -0.21
C ALA A 46 -0.98 7.63 -0.25
N GLN A 47 -2.23 8.04 -0.51
CA GLN A 47 -2.65 9.44 -0.47
C GLN A 47 -2.57 10.06 0.93
N SER A 48 -2.89 9.28 1.96
CA SER A 48 -2.78 9.75 3.34
C SER A 48 -1.33 9.97 3.74
N PHE A 49 -0.45 9.09 3.29
CA PHE A 49 0.99 9.21 3.51
C PHE A 49 1.58 10.41 2.76
N GLU A 50 1.19 10.62 1.51
CA GLU A 50 1.59 11.77 0.70
C GLU A 50 1.22 13.09 1.38
N ARG A 51 -0.02 13.23 1.84
CA ARG A 51 -0.47 14.44 2.58
C ARG A 51 0.32 14.67 3.86
N TRP A 52 0.67 13.58 4.55
CA TRP A 52 1.52 13.67 5.74
C TRP A 52 2.93 14.19 5.38
N ILE A 53 3.53 13.70 4.30
CA ILE A 53 4.82 14.20 3.80
C ILE A 53 4.75 15.71 3.57
N GLN A 54 3.76 16.19 2.84
CA GLN A 54 3.59 17.62 2.54
C GLN A 54 3.40 18.45 3.81
N SER A 55 2.56 18.00 4.74
CA SER A 55 2.32 18.71 6.01
C SER A 55 3.58 18.76 6.88
N THR A 56 4.34 17.67 6.90
CA THR A 56 5.61 17.58 7.64
C THR A 56 6.66 18.53 7.05
N GLN A 57 6.74 18.60 5.74
CA GLN A 57 7.64 19.54 5.06
C GLN A 57 7.29 21.00 5.40
N ILE A 58 6.02 21.36 5.37
CA ILE A 58 5.57 22.71 5.73
C ILE A 58 5.94 23.02 7.19
N ALA A 59 5.71 22.10 8.11
CA ALA A 59 6.07 22.27 9.52
C ALA A 59 7.58 22.46 9.70
N ARG A 60 8.40 21.65 9.03
CA ARG A 60 9.86 21.76 9.06
C ARG A 60 10.36 23.11 8.49
N SER A 61 9.77 23.54 7.37
CA SER A 61 10.11 24.83 6.75
C SER A 61 9.73 26.01 7.65
N GLY A 62 8.65 25.86 8.41
CA GLY A 62 8.20 26.83 9.40
C GLY A 62 8.97 26.80 10.74
N GLY A 63 9.98 25.91 10.88
CA GLY A 63 10.77 25.76 12.09
C GLY A 63 10.02 25.10 13.26
N LEU A 64 8.90 24.43 12.96
CA LEU A 64 8.14 23.67 13.96
C LEU A 64 8.78 22.29 14.19
N THR A 65 8.66 21.80 15.42
CA THR A 65 9.01 20.40 15.73
C THR A 65 8.03 19.46 15.08
N VAL A 66 8.54 18.40 14.46
CA VAL A 66 7.71 17.36 13.83
C VAL A 66 7.79 16.06 14.61
N GLN A 67 6.73 15.27 14.53
CA GLN A 67 6.68 13.94 15.13
C GLN A 67 6.49 12.87 14.04
N PRO A 68 7.20 11.75 14.16
CA PRO A 68 8.21 11.42 15.21
C PRO A 68 9.51 12.21 15.04
N SER A 69 10.27 12.32 16.12
CA SER A 69 11.55 13.07 16.13
C SER A 69 12.57 12.57 15.09
N ALA A 70 12.46 11.30 14.65
CA ALA A 70 13.24 10.75 13.54
C ALA A 70 13.04 11.52 12.22
N CYS A 71 11.98 12.30 12.09
CA CYS A 71 11.67 13.13 10.92
C CYS A 71 12.12 14.60 11.06
N GLU A 72 12.75 14.95 12.15
CA GLU A 72 13.34 16.29 12.33
C GLU A 72 14.57 16.50 11.44
N LYS A 73 14.79 17.74 11.02
CA LYS A 73 15.85 18.13 10.09
C LYS A 73 17.27 17.72 10.51
N LYS A 74 17.49 17.40 11.78
CA LYS A 74 18.80 17.02 12.32
C LYS A 74 18.89 15.54 12.72
N ALA A 75 17.85 14.76 12.52
CA ALA A 75 17.66 13.51 13.25
C ALA A 75 18.14 12.26 12.51
N GLY A 76 18.43 12.28 11.22
CA GLY A 76 18.82 11.05 10.54
C GLY A 76 18.50 10.99 9.07
N SER A 77 18.19 9.79 8.59
CA SER A 77 17.88 9.53 7.19
C SER A 77 16.37 9.57 6.92
N LEU A 78 16.01 9.81 5.67
CA LEU A 78 14.61 9.64 5.20
C LEU A 78 14.06 8.24 5.50
N THR A 79 14.90 7.22 5.38
CA THR A 79 14.53 5.83 5.69
C THR A 79 14.13 5.67 7.15
N ASP A 80 14.91 6.23 8.09
CA ASP A 80 14.59 6.15 9.52
C ASP A 80 13.32 6.90 9.85
N CYS A 81 13.11 8.06 9.25
CA CYS A 81 11.87 8.82 9.38
C CYS A 81 10.66 8.00 8.93
N PHE A 82 10.67 7.51 7.70
CA PHE A 82 9.53 6.79 7.13
C PHE A 82 9.30 5.45 7.84
N THR A 83 10.35 4.72 8.19
CA THR A 83 10.22 3.51 8.99
C THR A 83 9.54 3.81 10.32
N THR A 84 10.01 4.82 11.04
CA THR A 84 9.43 5.18 12.34
C THR A 84 7.97 5.58 12.23
N VAL A 85 7.62 6.38 11.23
CA VAL A 85 6.23 6.86 10.99
C VAL A 85 5.26 5.72 10.70
N LEU A 86 5.74 4.66 10.07
CA LEU A 86 4.92 3.54 9.63
C LEU A 86 4.88 2.38 10.63
N THR A 87 5.91 2.24 11.48
CA THR A 87 6.06 1.03 12.30
C THR A 87 6.13 1.27 13.79
N ALA A 88 6.52 2.46 14.24
CA ALA A 88 6.66 2.74 15.67
C ALA A 88 5.31 2.78 16.39
N ALA A 89 5.29 2.29 17.62
CA ALA A 89 4.11 2.35 18.47
C ALA A 89 3.67 3.82 18.69
N GLY A 90 2.40 4.11 18.44
CA GLY A 90 1.83 5.48 18.50
C GLY A 90 2.15 6.36 17.29
N ALA A 91 2.83 5.84 16.26
CA ALA A 91 3.08 6.58 15.03
C ALA A 91 1.82 6.84 14.21
N PRO A 92 1.79 7.87 13.36
CA PRO A 92 0.62 8.25 12.59
C PRO A 92 0.01 7.12 11.74
N PHE A 93 0.85 6.23 11.22
CA PHE A 93 0.43 5.16 10.30
C PHE A 93 0.67 3.75 10.85
N GLU A 94 0.94 3.60 12.16
CA GLU A 94 1.11 2.30 12.81
C GLU A 94 -0.04 1.31 12.51
N LYS A 95 -1.26 1.84 12.38
CA LYS A 95 -2.46 1.03 12.15
C LYS A 95 -2.74 0.71 10.68
N PHE A 96 -1.94 1.24 9.77
CA PHE A 96 -2.10 0.92 8.36
C PHE A 96 -1.78 -0.56 8.14
N LYS A 97 -2.58 -1.19 7.30
CA LYS A 97 -2.44 -2.59 6.92
C LYS A 97 -2.42 -2.72 5.41
N ASN A 98 -1.58 -3.60 4.91
CA ASN A 98 -1.64 -3.97 3.52
C ASN A 98 -2.91 -4.80 3.27
N PRO A 99 -3.84 -4.34 2.42
CA PRO A 99 -5.13 -5.03 2.21
C PRO A 99 -4.99 -6.36 1.47
N TYR A 100 -3.84 -6.63 0.85
CA TYR A 100 -3.61 -7.85 0.07
C TYR A 100 -2.88 -8.94 0.85
N THR A 101 -2.36 -8.65 2.03
CA THR A 101 -1.70 -9.65 2.88
C THR A 101 -2.56 -10.01 4.09
N SER A 102 -2.64 -11.29 4.42
CA SER A 102 -3.43 -11.76 5.57
C SER A 102 -2.89 -11.25 6.91
N SER A 103 -1.58 -11.04 7.00
CA SER A 103 -0.91 -10.47 8.18
C SER A 103 -1.02 -8.95 8.25
N GLY A 104 -1.39 -8.28 7.14
CA GLY A 104 -1.32 -6.84 6.99
C GLY A 104 0.11 -6.30 6.98
N ALA A 105 1.12 -7.17 6.87
CA ALA A 105 2.53 -6.80 6.74
C ALA A 105 2.85 -6.24 5.36
N ASN A 106 4.09 -5.78 5.17
CA ASN A 106 4.58 -5.26 3.89
C ASN A 106 3.74 -4.08 3.40
N ILE A 107 3.65 -3.02 4.22
CA ILE A 107 2.85 -1.85 3.89
C ILE A 107 3.57 -0.93 2.93
N PHE A 108 4.90 -0.77 3.07
CA PHE A 108 5.62 0.21 2.29
C PHE A 108 7.02 -0.27 1.89
N ALA A 109 7.52 0.28 0.79
CA ALA A 109 8.91 0.18 0.35
C ALA A 109 9.49 1.57 0.12
N TYR A 110 10.72 1.79 0.57
CA TYR A 110 11.50 2.97 0.27
C TYR A 110 12.61 2.61 -0.71
N ASP A 111 12.72 3.37 -1.78
CA ASP A 111 13.73 3.15 -2.82
C ASP A 111 14.48 4.46 -3.11
N ASN A 112 15.80 4.40 -3.10
CA ASN A 112 16.68 5.49 -3.48
C ASN A 112 17.41 5.23 -4.81
N SER A 113 16.84 4.39 -5.66
CA SER A 113 17.40 4.11 -6.98
C SER A 113 17.21 5.28 -7.94
N THR A 114 18.17 5.43 -8.86
CA THR A 114 18.09 6.44 -9.93
C THR A 114 17.06 6.11 -11.01
N THR A 115 16.56 4.88 -11.03
CA THR A 115 15.56 4.45 -12.03
C THR A 115 14.17 4.75 -11.51
N ALA A 116 13.62 5.88 -11.96
CA ALA A 116 12.27 6.29 -11.57
C ALA A 116 11.20 5.26 -11.90
N PHE A 117 10.28 5.04 -10.96
CA PHE A 117 9.04 4.34 -11.26
C PHE A 117 8.18 5.17 -12.21
N THR A 118 7.61 4.50 -13.20
CA THR A 118 6.64 5.11 -14.13
C THR A 118 5.28 4.46 -13.95
N GLU A 119 4.23 5.23 -14.23
CA GLU A 119 2.85 4.75 -14.17
C GLU A 119 2.67 3.49 -15.02
N GLY A 120 2.01 2.48 -14.46
CA GLY A 120 1.73 1.22 -15.14
C GLY A 120 2.90 0.22 -15.20
N GLN A 121 4.07 0.55 -14.66
CA GLN A 121 5.16 -0.42 -14.59
C GLN A 121 4.84 -1.54 -13.59
N PRO A 122 5.27 -2.80 -13.88
CA PRO A 122 5.16 -3.88 -12.91
C PRO A 122 5.91 -3.56 -11.62
N CYS A 123 5.28 -3.77 -10.49
CA CYS A 123 5.91 -3.72 -9.18
C CYS A 123 6.77 -4.96 -8.91
N THR A 124 6.48 -6.07 -9.61
CA THR A 124 7.18 -7.36 -9.48
C THR A 124 8.50 -7.37 -10.25
N GLY A 125 9.44 -8.18 -9.79
CA GLY A 125 10.71 -8.42 -10.51
C GLY A 125 11.72 -7.28 -10.40
N ARG A 126 11.50 -6.30 -9.54
CA ARG A 126 12.48 -5.25 -9.25
C ARG A 126 13.39 -5.67 -8.10
N THR A 127 14.68 -5.47 -8.28
CA THR A 127 15.65 -5.49 -7.19
C THR A 127 15.66 -4.12 -6.55
N TRP A 128 15.24 -4.04 -5.30
CA TRP A 128 15.34 -2.84 -4.51
C TRP A 128 16.80 -2.60 -4.10
N ASN A 129 17.29 -1.38 -4.24
CA ASN A 129 18.67 -1.08 -3.88
C ASN A 129 18.91 -1.18 -2.37
N SER A 130 20.18 -1.35 -2.00
CA SER A 130 20.61 -1.36 -0.60
C SER A 130 20.16 -0.07 0.10
N GLY A 131 19.22 -0.19 1.02
CA GLY A 131 18.56 0.93 1.68
C GLY A 131 17.04 0.92 1.56
N SER A 132 16.48 0.07 0.68
CA SER A 132 15.05 -0.18 0.64
C SER A 132 14.63 -0.99 1.85
N THR A 133 13.59 -0.56 2.54
CA THR A 133 13.07 -1.22 3.72
C THR A 133 11.59 -1.51 3.58
N ASP A 134 11.19 -2.68 4.05
CA ASP A 134 9.81 -3.08 4.22
C ASP A 134 9.51 -3.17 5.71
N ASN A 135 8.68 -2.28 6.25
CA ASN A 135 8.38 -2.22 7.67
C ASN A 135 9.62 -2.32 8.59
N GLY A 136 10.74 -1.72 8.20
CA GLY A 136 11.99 -1.77 8.93
C GLY A 136 12.88 -2.98 8.65
N SER A 137 12.50 -3.85 7.73
CA SER A 137 13.30 -4.99 7.28
C SER A 137 13.79 -4.77 5.85
N ASN A 138 15.00 -5.23 5.53
CA ASN A 138 15.54 -5.15 4.17
C ASN A 138 14.69 -6.00 3.21
N ILE A 139 14.13 -5.39 2.18
CA ILE A 139 13.22 -6.05 1.21
C ILE A 139 13.95 -6.91 0.18
N THR A 140 15.26 -6.98 0.19
CA THR A 140 16.06 -7.65 -0.86
C THR A 140 15.64 -9.09 -1.18
N SER A 141 14.83 -9.73 -0.32
CA SER A 141 14.35 -11.09 -0.54
C SER A 141 12.83 -11.24 -0.69
N ALA A 142 12.03 -10.22 -0.43
CA ALA A 142 10.58 -10.36 -0.32
C ALA A 142 9.80 -10.01 -1.60
N ILE A 143 10.41 -9.33 -2.55
CA ILE A 143 9.72 -8.85 -3.77
C ILE A 143 9.86 -9.80 -4.96
N SER A 144 10.49 -10.96 -4.78
CA SER A 144 10.48 -12.02 -5.81
C SER A 144 9.10 -12.68 -5.98
N ASP A 145 8.23 -12.58 -4.96
CA ASP A 145 6.89 -13.14 -5.01
C ASP A 145 5.86 -12.06 -5.38
N ALA A 146 5.18 -12.27 -6.50
CA ALA A 146 4.13 -11.38 -7.00
C ALA A 146 3.06 -11.03 -5.93
N PHE A 147 2.81 -11.92 -5.00
CA PHE A 147 1.84 -11.74 -3.91
C PHE A 147 2.24 -10.73 -2.84
N ASN A 148 3.53 -10.42 -2.70
CA ASN A 148 4.02 -9.52 -1.66
C ASN A 148 4.10 -8.05 -2.08
N THR A 149 3.87 -7.75 -3.36
CA THR A 149 3.96 -6.37 -3.88
C THR A 149 2.62 -5.67 -3.97
N TYR A 150 1.51 -6.39 -4.01
CA TYR A 150 0.19 -5.79 -4.09
C TYR A 150 -0.12 -4.97 -2.82
N GLY A 151 -0.66 -3.78 -3.01
CA GLY A 151 -1.02 -2.87 -1.92
C GLY A 151 0.15 -2.20 -1.22
N LEU A 152 1.37 -2.40 -1.71
CA LEU A 152 2.57 -1.80 -1.18
C LEU A 152 2.60 -0.30 -1.52
N ILE A 153 2.80 0.55 -0.52
CA ILE A 153 3.10 1.97 -0.74
C ILE A 153 4.57 2.06 -1.12
N VAL A 154 4.86 2.68 -2.24
CA VAL A 154 6.23 2.88 -2.71
C VAL A 154 6.61 4.34 -2.58
N ILE A 155 7.73 4.60 -1.93
CA ILE A 155 8.31 5.93 -1.76
C ILE A 155 9.68 5.90 -2.42
N GLN A 156 9.86 6.66 -3.47
CA GLN A 156 11.13 6.76 -4.17
C GLN A 156 11.76 8.13 -3.97
N ASN A 157 13.04 8.15 -3.60
CA ASN A 157 13.84 9.36 -3.63
C ASN A 157 14.50 9.48 -5.01
N LEU A 158 14.16 10.53 -5.74
CA LEU A 158 14.61 10.75 -7.11
C LEU A 158 16.02 11.34 -7.21
N ASP A 159 16.55 11.89 -6.13
CA ASP A 159 17.81 12.65 -6.18
C ASP A 159 19.07 11.81 -5.98
N ASN A 160 18.94 10.49 -5.79
CA ASN A 160 20.06 9.55 -5.61
C ASN A 160 21.18 10.01 -4.64
N ALA A 161 20.93 11.06 -3.92
CA ALA A 161 21.84 11.53 -2.88
C ALA A 161 21.49 10.80 -1.59
N SER A 162 22.48 10.57 -0.75
CA SER A 162 22.27 10.02 0.58
C SER A 162 20.97 10.56 1.16
N ALA A 163 20.09 9.66 1.58
CA ALA A 163 18.77 9.97 2.12
C ALA A 163 18.88 10.84 3.39
N ASP A 164 19.38 12.06 3.23
CA ASP A 164 19.71 12.97 4.31
C ASP A 164 18.59 13.98 4.53
N LEU A 165 18.03 13.96 5.72
CA LEU A 165 17.00 14.92 6.16
C LEU A 165 17.50 16.36 6.25
N ASN A 166 18.81 16.61 6.24
CA ASN A 166 19.37 17.97 6.23
C ASN A 166 19.24 18.65 4.87
N ARG A 167 18.98 17.89 3.80
CA ARG A 167 18.75 18.47 2.48
C ARG A 167 17.35 19.07 2.43
N THR A 168 17.23 20.17 1.73
CA THR A 168 15.95 20.87 1.49
C THR A 168 15.39 20.58 0.10
N ASP A 169 16.09 19.76 -0.67
CA ASP A 169 15.87 19.50 -2.09
C ASP A 169 15.59 18.01 -2.38
N ASN A 170 15.25 17.22 -1.35
CA ASN A 170 14.80 15.84 -1.59
C ASN A 170 13.51 15.85 -2.43
N SER A 171 13.56 15.24 -3.58
CA SER A 171 12.41 15.05 -4.45
C SER A 171 11.90 13.63 -4.30
N LEU A 172 10.69 13.50 -3.80
CA LEU A 172 10.06 12.20 -3.54
C LEU A 172 8.95 11.92 -4.53
N LYS A 173 8.87 10.67 -4.94
CA LYS A 173 7.73 10.09 -5.64
C LYS A 173 7.01 9.15 -4.71
N VAL A 174 5.71 9.30 -4.57
CA VAL A 174 4.84 8.42 -3.78
C VAL A 174 3.85 7.74 -4.70
N GLY A 175 3.73 6.44 -4.56
CA GLY A 175 2.78 5.64 -5.29
C GLY A 175 2.39 4.38 -4.53
N TYR A 176 1.69 3.49 -5.20
CA TYR A 176 1.32 2.19 -4.65
C TYR A 176 1.27 1.14 -5.76
N CYS A 177 1.34 -0.12 -5.38
CA CYS A 177 1.12 -1.24 -6.28
C CYS A 177 -0.36 -1.64 -6.23
N ASP A 178 -1.03 -1.63 -7.37
CA ASP A 178 -2.44 -2.02 -7.46
C ASP A 178 -2.65 -3.54 -7.38
N GLY A 179 -3.90 -3.99 -7.51
CA GLY A 179 -4.25 -5.40 -7.48
C GLY A 179 -3.77 -6.21 -8.69
N ASP A 180 -3.39 -5.54 -9.76
CA ASP A 180 -2.81 -6.15 -10.95
C ASP A 180 -1.28 -6.18 -10.90
N GLY A 181 -0.69 -5.67 -9.82
CA GLY A 181 0.76 -5.60 -9.61
C GLY A 181 1.44 -4.47 -10.38
N ASN A 182 0.69 -3.45 -10.81
CA ASN A 182 1.22 -2.30 -11.50
C ASN A 182 1.40 -1.11 -10.56
N PHE A 183 2.43 -0.32 -10.81
CA PHE A 183 2.70 0.89 -10.05
C PHE A 183 1.75 2.02 -10.46
N LYS A 184 1.12 2.64 -9.48
CA LYS A 184 0.25 3.81 -9.61
C LYS A 184 0.86 4.99 -8.88
N ILE A 185 1.06 6.10 -9.59
CA ILE A 185 1.59 7.33 -9.02
C ILE A 185 0.48 8.06 -8.27
N VAL A 186 0.74 8.44 -7.03
CA VAL A 186 -0.12 9.33 -6.24
C VAL A 186 0.41 10.76 -6.32
N ALA A 187 1.71 10.92 -6.16
CA ALA A 187 2.36 12.22 -6.30
C ALA A 187 3.81 12.07 -6.78
N ASP A 188 4.28 13.05 -7.51
CA ASP A 188 5.62 13.13 -8.07
C ASP A 188 6.25 14.48 -7.70
N ASN A 189 7.57 14.50 -7.55
CA ASN A 189 8.33 15.71 -7.21
C ASN A 189 7.87 16.41 -5.91
N ILE A 190 7.55 15.63 -4.87
CA ILE A 190 7.25 16.19 -3.56
C ILE A 190 8.57 16.57 -2.89
N SER A 191 8.75 17.82 -2.55
CA SER A 191 9.87 18.24 -1.71
C SER A 191 9.71 17.75 -0.26
N PHE A 192 10.79 17.34 0.39
CA PHE A 192 10.77 16.88 1.78
C PHE A 192 12.03 17.25 2.57
#